data_7df5cd40c1da67d07f519b107e1a5587
#
_entry.id   7df5cd40c1da67d07f519b107e1a5587
#
_cell.length_a   1.000
_cell.length_b   1.000
_cell.length_c   1.000
_cell.angle_alpha   90.00
_cell.angle_beta   90.00
_cell.angle_gamma   90.00
#
_symmetry.space_group_name_H-M   'P 1'
#
loop_
_entity.id
_entity.type
_entity.pdbx_description
1 polymer ?
#
loop_
_entity_poly.entity_id
_entity_poly.type
_entity_poly.pdbx_seq_one_letter_code
_entity_poly.pdbx_strand_id
1 'polypeptide(L)'
;MKGILSCLLVTFAAVSGCVILGFWKIVTRISARKAEPLLLRKADYTIIWWSLVNQKMIQWLGLSKITIDIDTSNPLDLQKWYLIFCNHQTWVDILILQTSLLQLIAPIKFFTKSQLKW
;
A
#
# COMPACT_ATOMS: atom_id res chain seq x y z
N MET A 1 9.36 -14.04 -19.92
CA MET A 1 10.41 -13.56 -19.00
C MET A 1 9.97 -12.38 -18.13
N LYS A 2 9.35 -11.30 -18.66
CA LYS A 2 8.92 -10.13 -17.86
C LYS A 2 7.94 -10.49 -16.73
N GLY A 3 6.99 -11.41 -16.97
CA GLY A 3 5.99 -11.81 -15.97
C GLY A 3 6.59 -12.55 -14.76
N ILE A 4 7.56 -13.42 -14.97
CA ILE A 4 8.24 -14.13 -13.88
C ILE A 4 9.07 -13.15 -13.05
N LEU A 5 9.78 -12.22 -13.72
CA LEU A 5 10.57 -11.20 -13.04
C LEU A 5 9.67 -10.27 -12.21
N SER A 6 8.52 -9.86 -12.73
CA SER A 6 7.57 -9.03 -11.97
C SER A 6 7.01 -9.77 -10.77
N CYS A 7 6.66 -11.05 -10.90
CA CYS A 7 6.18 -11.87 -9.80
C CYS A 7 7.23 -11.98 -8.68
N LEU A 8 8.49 -12.23 -9.02
CA LEU A 8 9.59 -12.30 -8.06
C LEU A 8 9.81 -10.96 -7.34
N LEU A 9 9.78 -9.84 -8.06
CA LEU A 9 9.96 -8.51 -7.49
C LEU A 9 8.80 -8.12 -6.56
N VAL A 10 7.54 -8.39 -6.94
CA VAL A 10 6.36 -8.15 -6.08
C VAL A 10 6.45 -9.00 -4.82
N THR A 11 6.78 -10.28 -4.96
CA THR A 11 6.93 -11.19 -3.81
C THR A 11 8.03 -10.71 -2.88
N PHE A 12 9.19 -10.33 -3.42
CA PHE A 12 10.30 -9.79 -2.63
C PHE A 12 9.90 -8.50 -1.90
N ALA A 13 9.24 -7.57 -2.57
CA ALA A 13 8.76 -6.33 -1.96
C ALA A 13 7.72 -6.59 -0.86
N ALA A 14 6.79 -7.53 -1.06
CA ALA A 14 5.79 -7.92 -0.07
C ALA A 14 6.45 -8.56 1.17
N VAL A 15 7.36 -9.52 0.97
CA VAL A 15 8.08 -10.18 2.06
C VAL A 15 8.90 -9.17 2.86
N SER A 16 9.64 -8.29 2.20
CA SER A 16 10.43 -7.26 2.89
C SER A 16 9.55 -6.30 3.70
N GLY A 17 8.40 -5.89 3.16
CA GLY A 17 7.41 -5.09 3.89
C GLY A 17 6.88 -5.80 5.13
N CYS A 18 6.53 -7.09 5.03
CA CYS A 18 6.08 -7.91 6.16
C CYS A 18 7.16 -8.06 7.24
N VAL A 19 8.41 -8.26 6.85
CA VAL A 19 9.55 -8.36 7.77
C VAL A 19 9.75 -7.04 8.54
N ILE A 20 9.71 -5.90 7.84
CA ILE A 20 9.84 -4.57 8.45
C ILE A 20 8.71 -4.31 9.44
N LEU A 21 7.45 -4.58 9.06
CA LEU A 21 6.29 -4.42 9.95
C LEU A 21 6.36 -5.36 11.15
N GLY A 22 6.76 -6.62 10.94
CA GLY A 22 6.96 -7.61 12.00
C GLY A 22 8.02 -7.17 12.99
N PHE A 23 9.15 -6.64 12.52
CA PHE A 23 10.20 -6.08 13.35
C PHE A 23 9.67 -4.93 14.22
N TRP A 24 8.95 -3.97 13.62
CA TRP A 24 8.35 -2.87 14.37
C TRP A 24 7.33 -3.33 15.40
N LYS A 25 6.51 -4.34 15.08
CA LYS A 25 5.56 -4.94 16.01
C LYS A 25 6.27 -5.59 17.22
N ILE A 26 7.40 -6.25 17.01
CA ILE A 26 8.21 -6.83 18.08
C ILE A 26 8.81 -5.72 18.97
N VAL A 27 9.42 -4.71 18.34
CA VAL A 27 10.01 -3.56 19.05
C VAL A 27 8.98 -2.86 19.94
N THR A 28 7.77 -2.64 19.44
CA THR A 28 6.71 -1.99 20.23
C THR A 28 6.16 -2.87 21.35
N ARG A 29 6.16 -4.19 21.16
CA ARG A 29 5.76 -5.13 22.22
C ARG A 29 6.73 -5.14 23.39
N ILE A 30 8.03 -4.92 23.11
CA ILE A 30 9.09 -4.83 24.12
C ILE A 30 9.13 -3.44 24.79
N SER A 31 8.83 -2.38 24.03
CA SER A 31 8.96 -0.96 24.43
C SER A 31 7.68 -0.37 25.02
N ALA A 32 6.90 -1.07 25.81
CA ALA A 32 5.72 -0.58 26.52
C ALA A 32 4.79 0.42 25.75
N ARG A 33 3.50 0.40 25.99
CA ARG A 33 2.38 1.14 25.36
C ARG A 33 2.59 2.57 24.81
N LYS A 34 3.68 3.24 25.14
CA LYS A 34 4.02 4.60 24.65
C LYS A 34 4.45 4.64 23.17
N ALA A 35 4.71 3.50 22.55
CA ALA A 35 5.22 3.42 21.18
C ALA A 35 4.13 3.25 20.10
N GLU A 36 2.86 3.17 20.48
CA GLU A 36 1.74 2.95 19.54
C GLU A 36 1.64 4.01 18.43
N PRO A 37 1.71 5.33 18.72
CA PRO A 37 1.67 6.34 17.66
C PRO A 37 2.89 6.29 16.74
N LEU A 38 4.05 5.90 17.25
CA LEU A 38 5.25 5.70 16.45
C LEU A 38 5.11 4.50 15.51
N LEU A 39 4.49 3.42 15.97
CA LEU A 39 4.23 2.23 15.17
C LEU A 39 3.30 2.54 13.98
N LEU A 40 2.19 3.24 14.24
CA LEU A 40 1.25 3.63 13.19
C LEU A 40 1.95 4.47 12.13
N ARG A 41 2.74 5.45 12.54
CA ARG A 41 3.52 6.29 11.61
C ARG A 41 4.52 5.47 10.79
N LYS A 42 5.21 4.50 11.40
CA LYS A 42 6.15 3.62 10.69
C LYS A 42 5.43 2.66 9.75
N ALA A 43 4.25 2.18 10.12
CA ALA A 43 3.40 1.38 9.25
C ALA A 43 2.99 2.18 7.99
N ASP A 44 2.55 3.42 8.16
CA ASP A 44 2.19 4.29 7.03
C ASP A 44 3.40 4.54 6.10
N TYR A 45 4.60 4.80 6.62
CA TYR A 45 5.82 4.91 5.82
C TYR A 45 6.14 3.61 5.07
N THR A 46 5.94 2.46 5.69
CA THR A 46 6.18 1.17 5.03
C THR A 46 5.20 0.95 3.88
N ILE A 47 3.92 1.32 4.06
CA ILE A 47 2.89 1.24 3.01
C ILE A 47 3.27 2.17 1.85
N ILE A 48 3.66 3.41 2.12
CA ILE A 48 4.09 4.38 1.11
C ILE A 48 5.29 3.85 0.33
N TRP A 49 6.32 3.39 1.03
CA TRP A 49 7.52 2.83 0.41
C TRP A 49 7.18 1.64 -0.50
N TRP A 50 6.38 0.70 0.00
CA TRP A 50 5.95 -0.47 -0.76
C TRP A 50 5.14 -0.09 -2.01
N SER A 51 4.24 0.87 -1.88
CA SER A 51 3.45 1.38 -3.01
C SER A 51 4.33 2.06 -4.07
N LEU A 52 5.33 2.85 -3.66
CA LEU A 52 6.29 3.48 -4.58
C LEU A 52 7.13 2.44 -5.33
N VAL A 53 7.59 1.40 -4.65
CA VAL A 53 8.34 0.30 -5.28
C VAL A 53 7.47 -0.39 -6.34
N ASN A 54 6.23 -0.71 -6.01
CA ASN A 54 5.29 -1.33 -6.95
C ASN A 54 4.98 -0.41 -8.14
N GLN A 55 4.78 0.88 -7.92
CA GLN A 55 4.54 1.86 -8.97
C GLN A 55 5.71 1.90 -9.97
N LYS A 56 6.93 2.04 -9.45
CA LYS A 56 8.14 2.05 -10.30
C LYS A 56 8.30 0.74 -11.07
N MET A 57 7.99 -0.38 -10.44
CA MET A 57 8.06 -1.69 -11.07
C MET A 57 7.05 -1.81 -12.21
N ILE A 58 5.79 -1.41 -12.01
CA ILE A 58 4.75 -1.41 -13.03
C ILE A 58 5.19 -0.56 -14.24
N GLN A 59 5.73 0.63 -13.99
CA GLN A 59 6.22 1.54 -15.02
C GLN A 59 7.44 0.96 -15.76
N TRP A 60 8.43 0.46 -15.03
CA TRP A 60 9.67 -0.07 -15.62
C TRP A 60 9.44 -1.32 -16.46
N LEU A 61 8.56 -2.20 -16.01
CA LEU A 61 8.22 -3.42 -16.76
C LEU A 61 7.24 -3.17 -17.92
N GLY A 62 6.64 -1.98 -17.98
CA GLY A 62 5.63 -1.64 -18.98
C GLY A 62 4.39 -2.54 -18.89
N LEU A 63 4.02 -2.96 -17.67
CA LEU A 63 2.93 -3.92 -17.44
C LEU A 63 1.56 -3.30 -17.68
N SER A 64 1.41 -2.01 -17.39
CA SER A 64 0.15 -1.29 -17.55
C SER A 64 0.39 0.21 -17.70
N LYS A 65 -0.45 0.86 -18.50
CA LYS A 65 -0.57 2.31 -18.56
C LYS A 65 -1.74 2.70 -17.67
N ILE A 66 -1.44 3.31 -16.53
CA ILE A 66 -2.47 3.80 -15.60
C ILE A 66 -2.82 5.23 -16.01
N THR A 67 -4.08 5.46 -16.32
CA THR A 67 -4.65 6.80 -16.54
C THR A 67 -5.62 7.06 -15.41
N ILE A 68 -5.43 8.18 -14.71
CA ILE A 68 -6.30 8.59 -13.60
C ILE A 68 -7.09 9.78 -14.11
N ASP A 69 -8.40 9.64 -14.11
CA ASP A 69 -9.35 10.72 -14.40
C ASP A 69 -10.05 11.10 -13.09
N ILE A 70 -9.85 12.33 -12.65
CA ILE A 70 -10.39 12.85 -11.39
C ILE A 70 -11.24 14.07 -11.71
N ASP A 71 -12.44 14.11 -11.14
CA ASP A 71 -13.27 15.31 -11.16
C ASP A 71 -12.54 16.47 -10.45
N THR A 72 -12.14 17.46 -11.23
CA THR A 72 -11.42 18.64 -10.74
C THR A 72 -12.29 19.59 -9.93
N SER A 73 -13.61 19.44 -9.96
CA SER A 73 -14.54 20.26 -9.16
C SER A 73 -14.41 19.98 -7.66
N ASN A 74 -13.94 18.77 -7.28
CA ASN A 74 -13.71 18.36 -5.90
C ASN A 74 -12.31 17.73 -5.75
N PRO A 75 -11.25 18.54 -5.64
CA PRO A 75 -9.89 18.02 -5.54
C PRO A 75 -9.72 17.17 -4.27
N LEU A 76 -9.01 16.06 -4.42
CA LEU A 76 -8.64 15.20 -3.30
C LEU A 76 -7.60 15.92 -2.42
N ASP A 77 -7.66 15.63 -1.12
CA ASP A 77 -6.84 16.28 -0.10
C ASP A 77 -6.16 15.22 0.79
N LEU A 78 -4.86 15.29 0.94
CA LEU A 78 -4.05 14.38 1.75
C LEU A 78 -4.41 14.40 3.25
N GLN A 79 -5.03 15.47 3.71
CA GLN A 79 -5.40 15.63 5.12
C GLN A 79 -6.82 15.18 5.45
N LYS A 80 -7.60 14.83 4.42
CA LYS A 80 -8.98 14.35 4.58
C LYS A 80 -9.07 12.84 4.61
N TRP A 81 -10.11 12.35 5.28
CA TRP A 81 -10.47 10.94 5.30
C TRP A 81 -11.43 10.63 4.17
N TYR A 82 -11.18 9.53 3.47
CA TYR A 82 -12.02 9.06 2.38
C TYR A 82 -12.43 7.62 2.62
N LEU A 83 -13.69 7.31 2.34
CA LEU A 83 -14.18 5.94 2.24
C LEU A 83 -14.27 5.60 0.75
N ILE A 84 -13.48 4.61 0.33
CA ILE A 84 -13.33 4.26 -1.08
C ILE A 84 -14.06 2.95 -1.34
N PHE A 85 -15.00 2.99 -2.27
CA PHE A 85 -15.64 1.79 -2.81
C PHE A 85 -15.10 1.55 -4.21
N CYS A 86 -14.54 0.38 -4.45
CA CYS A 86 -14.06 0.01 -5.77
C CYS A 86 -14.59 -1.36 -6.16
N ASN A 87 -14.90 -1.53 -7.44
CA ASN A 87 -15.12 -2.84 -8.03
C ASN A 87 -13.76 -3.46 -8.32
N HIS A 88 -13.36 -4.45 -7.51
CA HIS A 88 -12.10 -5.12 -7.69
C HIS A 88 -12.33 -6.59 -8.02
N GLN A 89 -11.64 -7.10 -9.03
CA GLN A 89 -11.75 -8.47 -9.52
C GLN A 89 -10.49 -9.28 -9.28
N THR A 90 -9.35 -8.60 -9.16
CA THR A 90 -8.03 -9.24 -9.05
C THR A 90 -7.17 -8.57 -7.99
N TRP A 91 -6.17 -9.29 -7.46
CA TRP A 91 -5.18 -8.73 -6.53
C TRP A 91 -4.39 -7.56 -7.13
N VAL A 92 -4.26 -7.51 -8.45
CA VAL A 92 -3.57 -6.42 -9.16
C VAL A 92 -4.33 -5.11 -9.00
N ASP A 93 -5.65 -5.14 -8.93
CA ASP A 93 -6.48 -3.94 -8.77
C ASP A 93 -6.18 -3.23 -7.44
N ILE A 94 -5.86 -3.99 -6.39
CA ILE A 94 -5.44 -3.44 -5.09
C ILE A 94 -4.13 -2.66 -5.24
N LEU A 95 -3.16 -3.22 -5.96
CA LEU A 95 -1.88 -2.55 -6.22
C LEU A 95 -2.07 -1.29 -7.06
N ILE A 96 -2.89 -1.36 -8.10
CA ILE A 96 -3.20 -0.21 -8.96
C ILE A 96 -3.88 0.88 -8.14
N LEU A 97 -4.89 0.55 -7.34
CA LEU A 97 -5.59 1.50 -6.50
C LEU A 97 -4.63 2.21 -5.52
N GLN A 98 -3.81 1.45 -4.81
CA GLN A 98 -2.83 2.02 -3.88
C GLN A 98 -1.83 2.93 -4.58
N THR A 99 -1.27 2.51 -5.72
CA THR A 99 -0.26 3.29 -6.44
C THR A 99 -0.86 4.53 -7.09
N SER A 100 -2.10 4.46 -7.56
CA SER A 100 -2.79 5.56 -8.24
C SER A 100 -3.15 6.69 -7.28
N LEU A 101 -3.55 6.37 -6.06
CA LEU A 101 -4.03 7.34 -5.09
C LEU A 101 -2.96 7.79 -4.08
N LEU A 102 -1.75 7.21 -4.15
CA LEU A 102 -0.67 7.39 -3.17
C LEU A 102 -0.30 8.86 -2.88
N GLN A 103 -0.40 9.73 -3.90
CA GLN A 103 -0.04 11.16 -3.79
C GLN A 103 -1.25 12.07 -3.65
N LEU A 104 -2.46 11.51 -3.66
CA LEU A 104 -3.72 12.25 -3.69
C LEU A 104 -4.45 12.20 -2.36
N ILE A 105 -4.29 11.10 -1.62
CA ILE A 105 -4.95 10.87 -0.33
C ILE A 105 -3.99 10.19 0.65
N ALA A 106 -4.38 10.15 1.93
CA ALA A 106 -3.65 9.39 2.95
C ALA A 106 -3.54 7.88 2.58
N PRO A 107 -2.52 7.15 3.06
CA PRO A 107 -2.33 5.73 2.75
C PRO A 107 -3.59 4.89 2.97
N ILE A 108 -3.99 4.12 1.94
CA ILE A 108 -5.22 3.34 1.97
C ILE A 108 -5.09 2.18 2.96
N LYS A 109 -6.11 2.01 3.80
CA LYS A 109 -6.26 0.88 4.72
C LYS A 109 -7.47 0.06 4.29
N PHE A 110 -7.28 -1.25 4.11
CA PHE A 110 -8.33 -2.13 3.63
C PHE A 110 -9.10 -2.76 4.77
N PHE A 111 -10.42 -2.83 4.63
CA PHE A 111 -11.26 -3.65 5.50
C PHE A 111 -11.20 -5.10 5.02
N THR A 112 -10.86 -6.01 5.92
CA THR A 112 -10.86 -7.45 5.65
C THR A 112 -11.89 -8.16 6.50
N LYS A 113 -12.43 -9.27 5.99
CA LYS A 113 -13.32 -10.13 6.79
C LYS A 113 -12.55 -10.63 8.02
N SER A 114 -13.25 -10.73 9.16
CA SER A 114 -12.65 -11.21 10.43
C SER A 114 -12.03 -12.61 10.32
N GLN A 115 -12.53 -13.43 9.39
CA GLN A 115 -12.03 -14.79 9.08
C GLN A 115 -10.62 -14.77 8.44
N LEU A 116 -10.15 -13.63 7.93
CA LEU A 116 -8.81 -13.45 7.36
C LEU A 116 -7.82 -12.84 8.37
N LYS A 117 -8.21 -12.74 9.64
CA LYS A 117 -7.28 -12.38 10.71
C LYS A 117 -6.46 -13.61 11.06
N TRP A 118 -5.20 -13.57 10.72
CA TRP A 118 -4.14 -14.50 11.14
C TRP A 118 -3.56 -14.06 12.49
#